data_a98688e372049bcef9e26a17bf4dc620
#
_entry.id   a98688e372049bcef9e26a17bf4dc620
#
_cell.length_a   1.000
_cell.length_b   1.000
_cell.length_c   1.000
_cell.angle_alpha   90.00
_cell.angle_beta   90.00
_cell.angle_gamma   90.00
#
_symmetry.space_group_name_H-M   'P 1'
#
loop_
_entity.id
_entity.type
_entity.pdbx_description
1 polymer ?
#
loop_
_entity_poly.entity_id
_entity_poly.type
_entity_poly.pdbx_seq_one_letter_code
_entity_poly.pdbx_strand_id
1 'polypeptide(L)'
;MNKHLARNRRSIKTRAIIRHSKRPRLVVHRSGSHIYSQIIICGDQGDQVVVSASTLDKELKTTLTGNKSDQANQVGKLIAVRAKEKNILDVAFDRAGYKYHGRVKSLADGAREAGLNF
;
A
#
# COMPACT_ATOMS: atom_id res chain seq x y z
N MET A 1 0.52 -11.29 -24.46
CA MET A 1 -0.25 -11.19 -23.21
C MET A 1 -0.46 -9.72 -22.88
N ASN A 2 -1.66 -9.28 -22.54
CA ASN A 2 -1.89 -7.90 -22.16
C ASN A 2 -1.38 -7.62 -20.74
N LYS A 3 -1.21 -6.33 -20.42
CA LYS A 3 -0.66 -5.91 -19.13
C LYS A 3 -1.51 -6.33 -17.93
N HIS A 4 -2.84 -6.36 -18.09
CA HIS A 4 -3.75 -6.73 -17.00
C HIS A 4 -3.63 -8.21 -16.63
N LEU A 5 -3.53 -9.09 -17.61
CA LEU A 5 -3.35 -10.52 -17.36
C LEU A 5 -2.02 -10.81 -16.68
N ALA A 6 -0.94 -10.18 -17.15
CA ALA A 6 0.38 -10.35 -16.54
C ALA A 6 0.40 -9.85 -15.09
N ARG A 7 -0.22 -8.70 -14.83
CA ARG A 7 -0.32 -8.15 -13.47
C ARG A 7 -1.14 -9.07 -12.56
N ASN A 8 -2.27 -9.58 -13.04
CA ASN A 8 -3.12 -10.48 -12.25
C ASN A 8 -2.40 -11.78 -11.87
N ARG A 9 -1.61 -12.34 -12.76
CA ARG A 9 -0.82 -13.54 -12.47
C ARG A 9 0.21 -13.28 -11.38
N ARG A 10 0.92 -12.15 -11.44
CA ARG A 10 1.88 -11.75 -10.40
C ARG A 10 1.18 -11.55 -9.06
N SER A 11 0.00 -10.93 -9.08
CA SER A 11 -0.80 -10.67 -7.89
C SER A 11 -1.23 -11.96 -7.19
N ILE A 12 -1.70 -12.96 -7.93
CA ILE A 12 -2.13 -14.25 -7.38
C ILE A 12 -0.99 -14.93 -6.62
N LYS A 13 0.18 -14.98 -7.22
CA LYS A 13 1.35 -15.60 -6.60
C LYS A 13 1.74 -14.90 -5.30
N THR A 14 1.79 -13.57 -5.31
CA THR A 14 2.13 -12.77 -4.14
C THR A 14 1.10 -12.94 -3.02
N ARG A 15 -0.19 -12.92 -3.35
CA ARG A 15 -1.26 -13.09 -2.37
C ARG A 15 -1.23 -14.45 -1.70
N ALA A 16 -0.89 -15.50 -2.43
CA ALA A 16 -0.77 -16.84 -1.86
C ALA A 16 0.33 -16.87 -0.79
N ILE A 17 1.47 -16.25 -1.05
CA ILE A 17 2.59 -16.16 -0.09
C ILE A 17 2.16 -15.35 1.14
N ILE A 18 1.51 -14.22 0.96
CA ILE A 18 1.07 -13.34 2.04
C ILE A 18 0.06 -14.03 2.95
N ARG A 19 -0.87 -14.81 2.41
CA ARG A 19 -1.85 -15.57 3.21
C ARG A 19 -1.19 -16.49 4.22
N HIS A 20 -0.08 -17.12 3.85
CA HIS A 20 0.65 -18.00 4.76
C HIS A 20 1.34 -17.23 5.90
N SER A 21 1.68 -15.96 5.68
CA SER A 21 2.37 -15.16 6.70
C SER A 21 1.47 -14.70 7.84
N LYS A 22 0.15 -14.66 7.64
CA LYS A 22 -0.86 -14.18 8.58
C LYS A 22 -0.67 -12.72 9.03
N ARG A 23 0.18 -11.97 8.35
CA ARG A 23 0.38 -10.55 8.65
C ARG A 23 -0.70 -9.70 7.98
N PRO A 24 -1.05 -8.53 8.56
CA PRO A 24 -1.83 -7.55 7.83
C PRO A 24 -1.15 -7.22 6.50
N ARG A 25 -1.95 -7.01 5.45
CA ARG A 25 -1.43 -6.69 4.12
C ARG A 25 -1.46 -5.18 3.88
N LEU A 26 -0.35 -4.62 3.48
CA LEU A 26 -0.30 -3.27 2.93
C LEU A 26 -0.49 -3.38 1.42
N VAL A 27 -1.65 -3.01 0.94
CA VAL A 27 -2.02 -3.11 -0.49
C VAL A 27 -1.93 -1.73 -1.12
N VAL A 28 -1.35 -1.66 -2.32
CA VAL A 28 -1.24 -0.43 -3.09
C VAL A 28 -2.01 -0.56 -4.40
N HIS A 29 -2.75 0.50 -4.75
CA HIS A 29 -3.39 0.66 -6.04
C HIS A 29 -3.02 2.01 -6.62
N ARG A 30 -2.87 2.09 -7.93
CA ARG A 30 -2.59 3.35 -8.59
C ARG A 30 -3.48 3.55 -9.81
N SER A 31 -3.88 4.80 -10.04
CA SER A 31 -4.47 5.26 -11.30
C SER A 31 -3.48 6.20 -11.98
N GLY A 32 -3.85 6.80 -13.10
CA GLY A 32 -3.00 7.78 -13.78
C GLY A 32 -2.65 8.98 -12.90
N SER A 33 -3.61 9.48 -12.13
CA SER A 33 -3.47 10.71 -11.33
C SER A 33 -3.26 10.49 -9.85
N HIS A 34 -3.66 9.35 -9.30
CA HIS A 34 -3.68 9.13 -7.87
C HIS A 34 -3.09 7.79 -7.48
N ILE A 35 -2.67 7.68 -6.21
CA ILE A 35 -2.22 6.43 -5.63
C ILE A 35 -2.97 6.22 -4.31
N TYR A 36 -3.29 4.97 -4.01
CA TYR A 36 -4.09 4.56 -2.86
C TYR A 36 -3.36 3.46 -2.12
N SER A 37 -3.47 3.47 -0.80
CA SER A 37 -2.95 2.38 0.03
C SER A 37 -3.97 2.00 1.09
N GLN A 38 -3.98 0.71 1.44
CA GLN A 38 -4.88 0.16 2.46
C GLN A 38 -4.13 -0.91 3.24
N ILE A 39 -4.43 -0.99 4.54
CA ILE A 39 -3.97 -2.11 5.34
C ILE A 39 -5.18 -2.99 5.62
N ILE A 40 -5.08 -4.26 5.23
CA ILE A 40 -6.17 -5.23 5.26
C ILE A 40 -5.80 -6.37 6.22
N ILE A 41 -6.70 -6.69 7.11
CA ILE A 41 -6.57 -7.85 8.00
C ILE A 41 -7.52 -8.94 7.51
N CYS A 42 -6.98 -10.16 7.33
CA CYS A 42 -7.76 -11.31 6.96
C CYS A 42 -8.45 -11.87 8.22
N GLY A 43 -9.79 -11.89 8.22
CA GLY A 43 -10.58 -12.40 9.34
C GLY A 43 -11.41 -13.61 8.93
N ASP A 44 -12.07 -14.24 9.90
CA ASP A 44 -12.92 -15.42 9.69
C ASP A 44 -14.10 -15.13 8.75
N GLN A 45 -14.56 -13.87 8.71
CA GLN A 45 -15.68 -13.44 7.88
C GLN A 45 -15.23 -12.67 6.64
N GLY A 46 -13.95 -12.77 6.26
CA GLY A 46 -13.37 -12.09 5.10
C GLY A 46 -12.38 -11.00 5.49
N ASP A 47 -11.90 -10.29 4.48
CA ASP A 47 -10.90 -9.25 4.67
C ASP A 47 -11.54 -7.95 5.14
N GLN A 48 -10.90 -7.27 6.09
CA GLN A 48 -11.34 -5.98 6.59
C GLN A 48 -10.25 -4.93 6.36
N VAL A 49 -10.64 -3.79 5.79
CA VAL A 49 -9.75 -2.64 5.66
C VAL A 49 -9.75 -1.88 6.98
N VAL A 50 -8.61 -1.84 7.66
CA VAL A 50 -8.50 -1.20 8.97
C VAL A 50 -7.87 0.19 8.89
N VAL A 51 -7.06 0.44 7.88
CA VAL A 51 -6.38 1.73 7.67
C VAL A 51 -6.35 1.99 6.17
N SER A 52 -6.53 3.25 5.78
CA SER A 52 -6.39 3.67 4.39
C SER A 52 -5.74 5.05 4.29
N ALA A 53 -5.10 5.32 3.16
CA ALA A 53 -4.54 6.62 2.83
C ALA A 53 -4.41 6.74 1.31
N SER A 54 -4.58 7.95 0.79
CA SER A 54 -4.45 8.19 -0.65
C SER A 54 -4.06 9.64 -0.91
N THR A 55 -3.72 9.93 -2.17
CA THR A 55 -3.48 11.32 -2.61
C THR A 55 -4.75 12.18 -2.57
N LEU A 56 -5.92 11.56 -2.50
CA LEU A 56 -7.21 12.25 -2.36
C LEU A 56 -7.58 12.55 -0.91
N ASP A 57 -6.78 12.10 0.04
CA ASP A 57 -7.04 12.27 1.47
C ASP A 57 -6.98 13.75 1.84
N LYS A 58 -7.95 14.19 2.65
CA LYS A 58 -8.06 15.60 3.06
C LYS A 58 -6.82 16.08 3.81
N GLU A 59 -6.18 15.21 4.59
CA GLU A 59 -4.99 15.56 5.35
C GLU A 59 -3.77 15.81 4.45
N LEU A 60 -3.74 15.20 3.28
CA LEU A 60 -2.65 15.35 2.32
C LEU A 60 -2.94 16.34 1.21
N LYS A 61 -4.20 16.50 0.84
CA LYS A 61 -4.60 17.24 -0.36
C LYS A 61 -4.02 18.66 -0.43
N THR A 62 -3.89 19.33 0.71
CA THR A 62 -3.36 20.70 0.79
C THR A 62 -1.84 20.73 0.95
N THR A 63 -1.21 19.62 1.32
CA THR A 63 0.23 19.55 1.60
C THR A 63 1.01 18.74 0.57
N LEU A 64 0.31 18.12 -0.40
CA LEU A 64 0.98 17.36 -1.46
C LEU A 64 1.83 18.28 -2.31
N THR A 65 3.11 17.94 -2.44
CA THR A 65 4.07 18.69 -3.23
C THR A 65 4.93 17.71 -4.04
N GLY A 66 5.51 18.24 -5.12
CA GLY A 66 6.43 17.48 -5.93
C GLY A 66 5.74 16.65 -7.01
N ASN A 67 6.50 15.72 -7.59
CA ASN A 67 6.00 14.83 -8.64
C ASN A 67 5.17 13.68 -8.05
N LYS A 68 4.70 12.79 -8.91
CA LYS A 68 3.86 11.66 -8.48
C LYS A 68 4.58 10.72 -7.51
N SER A 69 5.89 10.53 -7.67
CA SER A 69 6.68 9.71 -6.74
C SER A 69 6.81 10.35 -5.37
N ASP A 70 7.01 11.67 -5.32
CA ASP A 70 7.04 12.40 -4.04
C ASP A 70 5.70 12.32 -3.33
N GLN A 71 4.61 12.44 -4.07
CA GLN A 71 3.25 12.30 -3.51
C GLN A 71 3.01 10.89 -2.97
N ALA A 72 3.47 9.87 -3.68
CA ALA A 72 3.37 8.49 -3.22
C ALA A 72 4.15 8.26 -1.91
N ASN A 73 5.33 8.87 -1.78
CA ASN A 73 6.11 8.81 -0.55
C ASN A 73 5.33 9.41 0.63
N GLN A 74 4.65 10.53 0.42
CA GLN A 74 3.82 11.17 1.44
C GLN A 74 2.63 10.30 1.84
N VAL A 75 2.00 9.61 0.89
CA VAL A 75 0.93 8.64 1.16
C VAL A 75 1.47 7.48 2.02
N GLY A 76 2.65 6.98 1.70
CA GLY A 76 3.30 5.93 2.48
C GLY A 76 3.56 6.34 3.93
N LYS A 77 4.03 7.56 4.14
CA LYS A 77 4.23 8.10 5.49
C LYS A 77 2.90 8.21 6.26
N LEU A 78 1.85 8.66 5.60
CA LEU A 78 0.53 8.80 6.23
C LEU A 78 -0.05 7.44 6.63
N ILE A 79 0.02 6.44 5.74
CA ILE A 79 -0.50 5.11 6.07
C ILE A 79 0.25 4.49 7.26
N ALA A 80 1.56 4.73 7.35
CA ALA A 80 2.36 4.24 8.46
C ALA A 80 1.96 4.90 9.79
N VAL A 81 1.74 6.21 9.79
CA VAL A 81 1.29 6.94 10.99
C VAL A 81 -0.06 6.40 11.45
N ARG A 82 -1.01 6.23 10.52
CA ARG A 82 -2.34 5.70 10.84
C ARG A 82 -2.28 4.25 11.33
N ALA A 83 -1.37 3.44 10.77
CA ALA A 83 -1.16 2.07 11.21
C ALA A 83 -0.65 2.01 12.66
N LYS A 84 0.28 2.88 13.00
CA LYS A 84 0.79 2.96 14.37
C LYS A 84 -0.29 3.31 15.38
N GLU A 85 -1.24 4.18 15.00
CA GLU A 85 -2.39 4.53 15.83
C GLU A 85 -3.27 3.31 16.13
N LYS A 86 -3.25 2.31 15.25
CA LYS A 86 -3.95 1.04 15.42
C LYS A 86 -3.05 -0.07 15.96
N ASN A 87 -1.84 0.26 16.41
CA ASN A 87 -0.84 -0.69 16.91
C ASN A 87 -0.41 -1.73 15.86
N ILE A 88 -0.42 -1.34 14.59
CA ILE A 88 0.04 -2.19 13.49
C ILE A 88 1.43 -1.71 13.08
N LEU A 89 2.45 -2.54 13.30
CA LEU A 89 3.84 -2.21 12.95
C LEU A 89 4.39 -3.13 11.86
N ASP A 90 4.00 -4.40 11.87
CA ASP A 90 4.48 -5.40 10.92
C ASP A 90 3.39 -5.68 9.88
N VAL A 91 3.74 -5.53 8.60
CA VAL A 91 2.82 -5.79 7.49
C VAL A 91 3.53 -6.59 6.41
N ALA A 92 2.76 -7.23 5.55
CA ALA A 92 3.25 -7.84 4.33
C ALA A 92 2.86 -6.93 3.16
N PHE A 93 3.83 -6.56 2.33
CA PHE A 93 3.59 -5.63 1.22
C PHE A 93 2.99 -6.37 0.02
N ASP A 94 1.77 -6.00 -0.34
CA ASP A 94 1.08 -6.51 -1.54
C ASP A 94 0.95 -5.37 -2.55
N ARG A 95 1.79 -5.41 -3.57
CA ARG A 95 1.80 -4.40 -4.63
C ARG A 95 0.75 -4.64 -5.72
N ALA A 96 -0.20 -5.56 -5.49
CA ALA A 96 -1.30 -5.87 -6.40
C ALA A 96 -0.84 -6.20 -7.83
N GLY A 97 0.33 -6.83 -7.97
CA GLY A 97 0.92 -7.20 -9.26
C GLY A 97 1.63 -6.06 -9.98
N TYR A 98 1.66 -4.84 -9.45
CA TYR A 98 2.46 -3.75 -10.01
C TYR A 98 3.95 -4.05 -9.80
N LYS A 99 4.79 -3.54 -10.69
CA LYS A 99 6.24 -3.65 -10.52
C LYS A 99 6.69 -2.80 -9.34
N TYR A 100 7.67 -3.29 -8.59
CA TYR A 100 8.28 -2.54 -7.48
C TYR A 100 9.22 -1.48 -8.04
N HIS A 101 8.63 -0.40 -8.54
CA HIS A 101 9.33 0.68 -9.23
C HIS A 101 8.50 1.97 -9.18
N GLY A 102 9.16 3.12 -9.28
CA GLY A 102 8.52 4.43 -9.35
C GLY A 102 7.64 4.71 -8.13
N ARG A 103 6.36 5.04 -8.39
CA ARG A 103 5.41 5.41 -7.33
C ARG A 103 5.20 4.31 -6.29
N VAL A 104 5.13 3.06 -6.70
CA VAL A 104 4.94 1.92 -5.79
C VAL A 104 6.11 1.80 -4.82
N LYS A 105 7.33 1.89 -5.35
CA LYS A 105 8.55 1.89 -4.53
C LYS A 105 8.59 3.09 -3.59
N SER A 106 8.26 4.27 -4.08
CA SER A 106 8.28 5.51 -3.27
C SER A 106 7.30 5.44 -2.10
N LEU A 107 6.11 4.86 -2.32
CA LEU A 107 5.14 4.64 -1.25
C LEU A 107 5.71 3.68 -0.20
N ALA A 108 6.29 2.57 -0.63
CA ALA A 108 6.90 1.60 0.28
C ALA A 108 8.04 2.23 1.09
N ASP A 109 8.89 3.02 0.45
CA ASP A 109 9.99 3.71 1.12
C ASP A 109 9.47 4.69 2.17
N GLY A 110 8.42 5.45 1.86
CA GLY A 110 7.79 6.37 2.80
C GLY A 110 7.19 5.65 4.01
N ALA A 111 6.54 4.53 3.79
CA ALA A 111 5.97 3.72 4.86
C ALA A 111 7.06 3.16 5.78
N ARG A 112 8.16 2.67 5.21
CA ARG A 112 9.32 2.17 5.98
C ARG A 112 9.99 3.28 6.78
N GLU A 113 10.18 4.45 6.19
CA GLU A 113 10.77 5.61 6.86
C GLU A 113 9.94 6.03 8.07
N ALA A 114 8.63 5.93 7.98
CA ALA A 114 7.73 6.29 9.06
C ALA A 114 7.55 5.18 10.10
N GLY A 115 8.19 4.02 9.90
CA GLY A 115 8.30 2.99 10.91
C GLY A 115 7.54 1.69 10.67
N LEU A 116 6.90 1.50 9.53
CA LEU A 116 6.33 0.19 9.19
C LEU A 116 7.44 -0.78 8.84
N ASN A 117 7.26 -2.01 9.28
CA ASN A 117 8.23 -3.09 9.12
C ASN A 117 7.73 -4.09 8.07
N PHE A 118 8.44 -4.16 6.97
CA PHE A 118 8.17 -5.14 5.91
C PHE A 118 9.33 -5.23 4.92
#